data_fde9afaa748f06889cd8c0296aec47a6
#
_entry.id   fde9afaa748f06889cd8c0296aec47a6
#
_cell.length_a   1.000
_cell.length_b   1.000
_cell.length_c   1.000
_cell.angle_alpha   90.00
_cell.angle_beta   90.00
_cell.angle_gamma   90.00
#
_symmetry.space_group_name_H-M   'P 1'
#
loop_
_entity.id
_entity.type
_entity.pdbx_description
1 polymer ?
#
loop_
_entity_poly.entity_id
_entity_poly.type
_entity_poly.pdbx_seq_one_letter_code
_entity_poly.pdbx_strand_id
1 'polypeptide(L)'
;MKVVGTMFFKDNKILIDKPRKRATYQMVGGGVEEKETPLEAAIRECHEELGPKALFDESNFELIMDFDEIATSDSSKKIHFYVYKYNGSLKGTLTESEEIEKFLWYDSSYGIDILSNTLKNEVIPYCLTNNLIK
;
A
#
# COMPACT_ATOMS: atom_id res chain seq x y z
N MET A 1 3.61 12.54 -11.77
CA MET A 1 2.47 11.86 -11.13
C MET A 1 2.81 11.54 -9.67
N LYS A 2 1.85 11.72 -8.78
CA LYS A 2 2.01 11.40 -7.36
C LYS A 2 1.14 10.20 -7.00
N VAL A 3 1.72 9.26 -6.24
CA VAL A 3 1.05 8.04 -5.80
C VAL A 3 1.28 7.86 -4.31
N VAL A 4 0.31 7.31 -3.61
CA VAL A 4 0.41 7.03 -2.18
C VAL A 4 0.21 5.56 -1.90
N GLY A 5 0.82 5.08 -0.83
CA GLY A 5 0.57 3.75 -0.30
C GLY A 5 0.61 3.78 1.21
N THR A 6 -0.16 2.90 1.85
CA THR A 6 -0.23 2.82 3.30
C THR A 6 0.12 1.42 3.78
N MET A 7 0.96 1.36 4.81
CA MET A 7 1.38 0.12 5.45
C MET A 7 0.52 -0.14 6.68
N PHE A 8 -0.20 -1.26 6.67
CA PHE A 8 -0.88 -1.80 7.85
C PHE A 8 -0.18 -3.07 8.27
N PHE A 9 0.05 -3.25 9.56
CA PHE A 9 0.77 -4.41 10.10
C PHE A 9 -0.08 -5.22 11.06
N LYS A 10 0.13 -6.53 11.05
CA LYS A 10 -0.52 -7.48 11.97
C LYS A 10 0.32 -8.76 12.02
N ASP A 11 0.65 -9.21 13.22
CA ASP A 11 1.39 -10.46 13.44
C ASP A 11 2.68 -10.55 12.63
N ASN A 12 3.45 -9.46 12.57
CA ASN A 12 4.69 -9.34 11.79
C ASN A 12 4.48 -9.54 10.29
N LYS A 13 3.33 -9.10 9.78
CA LYS A 13 2.99 -9.15 8.35
C LYS A 13 2.45 -7.80 7.92
N ILE A 14 2.60 -7.50 6.63
CA ILE A 14 2.08 -6.27 6.03
C ILE A 14 0.90 -6.60 5.12
N LEU A 15 -0.11 -5.74 5.15
CA LEU A 15 -1.27 -5.89 4.28
C LEU A 15 -0.94 -5.41 2.87
N ILE A 16 -1.16 -6.26 1.89
CA ILE A 16 -1.05 -5.92 0.48
C ILE A 16 -2.30 -6.41 -0.25
N ASP A 17 -2.57 -5.84 -1.42
CA ASP A 17 -3.72 -6.26 -2.20
C ASP A 17 -3.35 -6.56 -3.65
N LYS A 18 -4.16 -7.37 -4.30
CA LYS A 18 -3.97 -7.69 -5.71
C LYS A 18 -5.14 -7.11 -6.52
N PRO A 19 -4.87 -6.11 -7.36
CA PRO A 19 -5.87 -5.62 -8.30
C PRO A 19 -6.22 -6.72 -9.32
N ARG A 20 -7.49 -6.74 -9.76
CA ARG A 20 -7.93 -7.76 -10.73
C ARG A 20 -7.19 -7.68 -12.05
N LYS A 21 -6.80 -6.47 -12.46
CA LYS A 21 -6.12 -6.23 -13.74
C LYS A 21 -4.60 -6.37 -13.66
N ARG A 22 -4.06 -6.75 -12.51
CA ARG A 22 -2.62 -6.87 -12.32
C ARG A 22 -2.25 -8.28 -11.92
N ALA A 23 -1.04 -8.70 -12.31
CA ALA A 23 -0.52 -10.02 -11.97
C ALA A 23 0.10 -10.06 -10.57
N THR A 24 0.45 -8.91 -10.01
CA THR A 24 1.19 -8.80 -8.75
C THR A 24 0.39 -8.07 -7.68
N TYR A 25 0.77 -8.34 -6.43
CA TYR A 25 0.26 -7.60 -5.27
C TYR A 25 0.91 -6.23 -5.19
N GLN A 26 0.17 -5.27 -4.67
CA GLN A 26 0.58 -3.88 -4.53
C GLN A 26 0.27 -3.37 -3.12
N MET A 27 0.82 -2.20 -2.77
CA MET A 27 0.42 -1.53 -1.55
C MET A 27 -1.03 -1.10 -1.63
N VAL A 28 -1.69 -1.03 -0.47
CA VAL A 28 -2.97 -0.35 -0.36
C VAL A 28 -2.73 1.12 -0.70
N GLY A 29 -3.30 1.62 -1.79
CA GLY A 29 -3.07 2.99 -2.22
C GLY A 29 -3.45 3.23 -3.66
N GLY A 30 -3.04 4.37 -4.18
CA GLY A 30 -3.34 4.79 -5.54
C GLY A 30 -2.88 6.20 -5.84
N GLY A 31 -3.41 6.79 -6.90
CA GLY A 31 -3.00 8.12 -7.34
C GLY A 31 -3.54 9.24 -6.49
N VAL A 32 -2.74 10.29 -6.35
CA VAL A 32 -3.17 11.55 -5.73
C VAL A 32 -3.92 12.36 -6.78
N GLU A 33 -5.13 12.77 -6.45
CA GLU A 33 -5.96 13.57 -7.34
C GLU A 33 -5.58 15.04 -7.25
N GLU A 34 -5.96 15.81 -8.28
CA GLU A 34 -5.77 17.25 -8.30
C GLU A 34 -6.48 17.87 -7.10
N LYS A 35 -5.85 18.84 -6.45
CA LYS A 35 -6.37 19.54 -5.26
C LYS A 35 -6.40 18.69 -3.99
N GLU A 36 -5.82 17.50 -4.03
CA GLU A 36 -5.75 16.59 -2.90
C GLU A 36 -4.31 16.56 -2.37
N THR A 37 -4.14 16.56 -1.04
CA THR A 37 -2.82 16.33 -0.46
C THR A 37 -2.50 14.83 -0.49
N PRO A 38 -1.22 14.43 -0.41
CA PRO A 38 -0.89 13.00 -0.32
C PRO A 38 -1.59 12.30 0.85
N LEU A 39 -1.70 12.95 2.01
CA LEU A 39 -2.38 12.37 3.17
C LEU A 39 -3.88 12.15 2.88
N GLU A 40 -4.53 13.14 2.28
CA GLU A 40 -5.94 13.00 1.90
C GLU A 40 -6.13 11.84 0.93
N ALA A 41 -5.22 11.71 -0.04
CA ALA A 41 -5.26 10.61 -1.00
C ALA A 41 -5.08 9.25 -0.32
N ALA A 42 -4.12 9.15 0.63
CA ALA A 42 -3.88 7.92 1.36
C ALA A 42 -5.13 7.46 2.11
N ILE A 43 -5.79 8.39 2.80
CA ILE A 43 -7.02 8.09 3.55
C ILE A 43 -8.15 7.67 2.60
N ARG A 44 -8.35 8.42 1.53
CA ARG A 44 -9.39 8.12 0.53
C ARG A 44 -9.18 6.73 -0.08
N GLU A 45 -7.95 6.45 -0.50
CA GLU A 45 -7.64 5.14 -1.12
C GLU A 45 -7.87 3.99 -0.14
N CYS A 46 -7.56 4.19 1.14
CA CYS A 46 -7.83 3.17 2.15
C CYS A 46 -9.34 2.90 2.26
N HIS A 47 -10.16 3.94 2.26
CA HIS A 47 -11.63 3.75 2.28
C HIS A 47 -12.11 2.99 1.04
N GLU A 48 -11.59 3.36 -0.13
CA GLU A 48 -12.00 2.74 -1.39
C GLU A 48 -11.56 1.28 -1.48
N GLU A 49 -10.30 0.99 -1.13
CA GLU A 49 -9.73 -0.34 -1.34
C GLU A 49 -10.07 -1.34 -0.26
N LEU A 50 -10.12 -0.91 1.00
CA LEU A 50 -10.37 -1.84 2.12
C LEU A 50 -11.85 -2.16 2.30
N GLY A 51 -12.72 -1.35 1.74
CA GLY A 51 -14.16 -1.55 1.81
C GLY A 51 -14.81 -0.88 3.01
N PRO A 52 -16.15 -0.83 3.03
CA PRO A 52 -16.91 -0.04 4.02
C PRO A 52 -16.89 -0.62 5.42
N LYS A 53 -16.50 -1.89 5.58
CA LYS A 53 -16.48 -2.56 6.88
C LYS A 53 -15.11 -2.54 7.55
N ALA A 54 -14.08 -1.99 6.90
CA ALA A 54 -12.78 -1.80 7.49
C ALA A 54 -12.82 -0.55 8.38
N LEU A 55 -12.23 -0.66 9.57
CA LEU A 55 -12.26 0.41 10.56
C LEU A 55 -10.84 0.85 10.89
N PHE A 56 -10.56 2.12 10.66
CA PHE A 56 -9.27 2.72 10.98
C PHE A 56 -9.46 4.19 11.35
N ASP A 57 -8.51 4.73 12.13
CA ASP A 57 -8.53 6.11 12.59
C ASP A 57 -7.72 6.98 11.64
N GLU A 58 -8.37 7.96 11.02
CA GLU A 58 -7.72 8.83 10.03
C GLU A 58 -6.61 9.69 10.63
N SER A 59 -6.54 9.83 11.95
CA SER A 59 -5.48 10.58 12.63
C SER A 59 -4.20 9.77 12.84
N ASN A 60 -4.21 8.48 12.56
CA ASN A 60 -3.08 7.57 12.84
C ASN A 60 -2.17 7.30 11.64
N PHE A 61 -2.20 8.13 10.62
CA PHE A 61 -1.34 7.99 9.45
C PHE A 61 -0.07 8.82 9.62
N GLU A 62 1.07 8.19 9.42
CA GLU A 62 2.38 8.83 9.55
C GLU A 62 3.17 8.65 8.26
N LEU A 63 3.69 9.74 7.68
CA LEU A 63 4.55 9.67 6.51
C LEU A 63 5.91 9.09 6.93
N ILE A 64 6.30 7.97 6.32
CA ILE A 64 7.54 7.27 6.67
C ILE A 64 8.64 7.58 5.65
N MET A 65 8.31 7.56 4.37
CA MET A 65 9.28 7.82 3.30
C MET A 65 8.58 8.29 2.04
N ASP A 66 9.35 8.90 1.17
CA ASP A 66 8.91 9.21 -0.17
C ASP A 66 10.11 9.05 -1.11
N PHE A 67 9.85 8.74 -2.37
CA PHE A 67 10.89 8.49 -3.36
C PHE A 67 10.34 8.61 -4.77
N ASP A 68 11.25 8.82 -5.73
CA ASP A 68 10.88 8.82 -7.14
C ASP A 68 11.07 7.42 -7.74
N GLU A 69 10.17 7.07 -8.64
CA GLU A 69 10.17 5.78 -9.29
C GLU A 69 9.74 5.96 -10.76
N ILE A 70 10.22 5.08 -11.64
CA ILE A 70 9.81 5.09 -13.05
C ILE A 70 8.61 4.17 -13.20
N ALA A 71 7.54 4.68 -13.86
CA ALA A 71 6.34 3.89 -14.09
C ALA A 71 6.66 2.65 -14.93
N THR A 72 6.19 1.47 -14.50
CA THR A 72 6.41 0.21 -15.20
C THR A 72 5.79 0.20 -16.59
N SER A 73 4.67 0.87 -16.76
CA SER A 73 3.93 0.91 -18.03
C SER A 73 4.48 1.92 -19.02
N ASP A 74 5.28 2.88 -18.55
CA ASP A 74 5.85 3.94 -19.40
C ASP A 74 7.11 4.46 -18.73
N SER A 75 8.27 4.03 -19.25
CA SER A 75 9.58 4.37 -18.69
C SER A 75 9.92 5.86 -18.79
N SER A 76 9.16 6.65 -19.56
CA SER A 76 9.35 8.09 -19.66
C SER A 76 8.67 8.85 -18.53
N LYS A 77 7.79 8.21 -17.75
CA LYS A 77 7.02 8.84 -16.70
C LYS A 77 7.64 8.56 -15.34
N LYS A 78 7.86 9.64 -14.58
CA LYS A 78 8.30 9.55 -13.18
C LYS A 78 7.10 9.58 -12.26
N ILE A 79 7.16 8.78 -11.22
CA ILE A 79 6.17 8.75 -10.16
C ILE A 79 6.87 9.17 -8.88
N HIS A 80 6.28 10.12 -8.15
CA HIS A 80 6.72 10.40 -6.79
C HIS A 80 5.79 9.64 -5.85
N PHE A 81 6.35 8.73 -5.07
CA PHE A 81 5.61 7.80 -4.23
C PHE A 81 5.74 8.21 -2.76
N TYR A 82 4.61 8.36 -2.06
CA TYR A 82 4.55 8.66 -0.63
C TYR A 82 4.10 7.41 0.11
N VAL A 83 4.87 6.99 1.11
CA VAL A 83 4.54 5.79 1.91
C VAL A 83 4.18 6.21 3.33
N TYR A 84 2.95 5.91 3.71
CA TYR A 84 2.44 6.14 5.06
C TYR A 84 2.41 4.83 5.85
N LYS A 85 2.56 4.96 7.17
CA LYS A 85 2.37 3.86 8.10
C LYS A 85 1.13 4.16 8.93
N TYR A 86 0.25 3.20 9.06
CA TYR A 86 -0.86 3.29 9.99
C TYR A 86 -0.40 2.88 11.38
N ASN A 87 -0.48 3.80 12.34
CA ASN A 87 -0.10 3.54 13.72
C ASN A 87 -1.30 3.03 14.50
N GLY A 88 -1.38 1.72 14.64
CA GLY A 88 -2.50 1.05 15.31
C GLY A 88 -2.88 -0.22 14.59
N SER A 89 -3.98 -0.81 15.01
CA SER A 89 -4.51 -2.04 14.42
C SER A 89 -5.67 -1.73 13.49
N LEU A 90 -5.60 -2.27 12.29
CA LEU A 90 -6.74 -2.24 11.37
C LEU A 90 -7.81 -3.18 11.92
N LYS A 91 -9.02 -2.68 12.06
CA LYS A 91 -10.16 -3.44 12.61
C LYS A 91 -11.25 -3.62 11.58
N GLY A 92 -12.26 -4.41 11.93
CA GLY A 92 -13.36 -4.69 11.04
C GLY A 92 -13.01 -5.76 10.02
N THR A 93 -13.65 -5.69 8.87
CA THR A 93 -13.54 -6.71 7.82
C THR A 93 -13.12 -6.08 6.50
N LEU A 94 -12.13 -6.69 5.85
CA LEU A 94 -11.73 -6.31 4.50
C LEU A 94 -12.75 -6.86 3.51
N THR A 95 -13.13 -6.04 2.53
CA THR A 95 -14.11 -6.43 1.53
C THR A 95 -13.51 -6.28 0.14
N GLU A 96 -13.48 -7.36 -0.61
CA GLU A 96 -13.06 -7.35 -2.01
C GLU A 96 -14.03 -6.54 -2.84
N SER A 97 -13.58 -6.07 -3.99
CA SER A 97 -14.36 -5.17 -4.86
C SER A 97 -14.15 -5.54 -6.32
N GLU A 98 -14.72 -4.73 -7.21
CA GLU A 98 -14.49 -4.90 -8.65
C GLU A 98 -13.03 -4.64 -9.02
N GLU A 99 -12.34 -3.78 -8.27
CA GLU A 99 -10.94 -3.44 -8.53
C GLU A 99 -9.97 -4.36 -7.81
N ILE A 100 -10.31 -4.78 -6.58
CA ILE A 100 -9.44 -5.58 -5.72
C ILE A 100 -9.91 -7.02 -5.66
N GLU A 101 -9.09 -7.92 -6.16
CA GLU A 101 -9.39 -9.35 -6.20
C GLU A 101 -9.12 -10.05 -4.87
N LYS A 102 -7.99 -9.72 -4.23
CA LYS A 102 -7.53 -10.40 -3.01
C LYS A 102 -6.78 -9.46 -2.09
N PHE A 103 -6.79 -9.80 -0.80
CA PHE A 103 -5.91 -9.22 0.22
C PHE A 103 -4.98 -10.30 0.74
N LEU A 104 -3.79 -9.90 1.15
CA LEU A 104 -2.81 -10.81 1.74
C LEU A 104 -2.06 -10.10 2.86
N TRP A 105 -1.96 -10.77 4.00
CA TRP A 105 -1.03 -10.38 5.06
C TRP A 105 0.30 -11.05 4.74
N TYR A 106 1.25 -10.27 4.23
CA TYR A 106 2.49 -10.75 3.63
C TYR A 106 3.64 -10.80 4.64
N ASP A 107 4.43 -11.87 4.57
CA ASP A 107 5.76 -11.94 5.14
C ASP A 107 6.69 -12.63 4.14
N SER A 108 7.99 -12.73 4.46
CA SER A 108 8.97 -13.25 3.51
C SER A 108 8.77 -14.72 3.12
N SER A 109 7.91 -15.46 3.84
CA SER A 109 7.63 -16.86 3.49
C SER A 109 6.92 -17.00 2.14
N TYR A 110 6.27 -15.93 1.67
CA TYR A 110 5.58 -15.95 0.37
C TYR A 110 6.51 -15.70 -0.81
N GLY A 111 7.75 -15.26 -0.57
CA GLY A 111 8.69 -14.92 -1.64
C GLY A 111 8.39 -13.58 -2.28
N ILE A 112 9.24 -13.19 -3.24
CA ILE A 112 9.15 -11.86 -3.87
C ILE A 112 8.48 -11.86 -5.24
N ASP A 113 8.24 -13.04 -5.83
CA ASP A 113 7.71 -13.15 -7.20
C ASP A 113 6.29 -12.60 -7.34
N ILE A 114 5.54 -12.55 -6.24
CA ILE A 114 4.17 -12.07 -6.23
C ILE A 114 4.06 -10.55 -6.03
N LEU A 115 5.18 -9.86 -5.84
CA LEU A 115 5.20 -8.45 -5.46
C LEU A 115 5.42 -7.51 -6.64
N SER A 116 4.78 -6.34 -6.59
CA SER A 116 5.08 -5.24 -7.50
C SER A 116 6.51 -4.76 -7.27
N ASN A 117 7.05 -4.03 -8.25
CA ASN A 117 8.41 -3.48 -8.14
C ASN A 117 8.56 -2.55 -6.93
N THR A 118 7.56 -1.72 -6.65
CA THR A 118 7.59 -0.83 -5.49
C THR A 118 7.71 -1.60 -4.18
N LEU A 119 6.89 -2.64 -4.01
CA LEU A 119 6.96 -3.49 -2.82
C LEU A 119 8.32 -4.19 -2.72
N LYS A 120 8.73 -4.81 -3.81
CA LYS A 120 9.97 -5.61 -3.84
C LYS A 120 11.23 -4.77 -3.59
N ASN A 121 11.30 -3.60 -4.20
CA ASN A 121 12.53 -2.80 -4.21
C ASN A 121 12.62 -1.78 -3.07
N GLU A 122 11.49 -1.27 -2.57
CA GLU A 122 11.47 -0.19 -1.59
C GLU A 122 10.83 -0.57 -0.27
N VAL A 123 9.61 -1.07 -0.31
CA VAL A 123 8.77 -1.24 0.89
C VAL A 123 9.18 -2.46 1.72
N ILE A 124 9.28 -3.61 1.08
CA ILE A 124 9.61 -4.85 1.82
C ILE A 124 11.02 -4.80 2.40
N PRO A 125 12.04 -4.30 1.69
CA PRO A 125 13.37 -4.13 2.31
C PRO A 125 13.34 -3.21 3.54
N TYR A 126 12.59 -2.12 3.47
CA TYR A 126 12.40 -1.24 4.63
C TYR A 126 11.76 -1.98 5.80
N CYS A 127 10.69 -2.74 5.53
CA CYS A 127 9.99 -3.49 6.58
C CYS A 127 10.87 -4.54 7.24
N LEU A 128 11.67 -5.25 6.47
CA LEU A 128 12.59 -6.26 6.99
C LEU A 128 13.70 -5.63 7.83
N THR A 129 14.30 -4.53 7.34
CA THR A 129 15.38 -3.82 8.04
C THR A 129 14.89 -3.28 9.39
N ASN A 130 13.65 -2.85 9.47
CA ASN A 130 13.07 -2.26 10.68
C ASN A 130 12.28 -3.26 11.53
N ASN A 131 12.38 -4.54 11.22
CA ASN A 131 11.73 -5.63 11.97
C ASN A 131 10.21 -5.49 12.07
N LEU A 132 9.59 -4.90 11.06
CA LEU A 132 8.12 -4.74 10.99
C LEU A 132 7.43 -6.00 10.48
N ILE A 133 8.14 -6.79 9.69
CA ILE A 133 7.69 -8.09 9.20
C ILE A 133 8.81 -9.11 9.33
N LYS A 134 8.49 -10.35 9.11
CA LYS A 134 9.48 -11.46 9.10
C LYS A 134 9.78 -11.95 7.71
#